data_981af965ac4cc4fd46e8db5c93a675d0
#
_entry.id   981af965ac4cc4fd46e8db5c93a675d0
#
_cell.length_a   1.000
_cell.length_b   1.000
_cell.length_c   1.000
_cell.angle_alpha   90.00
_cell.angle_beta   90.00
_cell.angle_gamma   90.00
#
_symmetry.space_group_name_H-M   'P 1'
#
loop_
_entity.id
_entity.type
_entity.pdbx_description
1 polymer ?
#
loop_
_entity_poly.entity_id
_entity_poly.type
_entity_poly.pdbx_seq_one_letter_code
_entity_poly.pdbx_strand_id
1 'polypeptide(L)'
;MALFAVIGEFADDQDLRLRTRPTHREYLRSLFDVGKIAMSGPWEDETGMLIVYDVADMAEAEHLLAQDPYRSAGVLANATIKEWRVVLRAPWSNDNQ
;
A
#
# COMPACT_ATOMS: atom_id res chain seq x y z
N MET A 1 8.02 14.91 -1.73
CA MET A 1 8.03 13.50 -1.34
C MET A 1 7.98 12.66 -2.61
N ALA A 2 8.42 11.43 -2.51
CA ALA A 2 8.44 10.53 -3.64
C ALA A 2 7.38 9.45 -3.49
N LEU A 3 6.94 8.90 -4.61
CA LEU A 3 5.96 7.83 -4.60
C LEU A 3 6.66 6.47 -4.72
N PHE A 4 6.23 5.53 -3.89
CA PHE A 4 6.78 4.18 -3.87
C PHE A 4 5.63 3.19 -3.96
N ALA A 5 5.62 2.40 -5.03
CA ALA A 5 4.57 1.43 -5.27
C ALA A 5 4.95 0.09 -4.65
N VAL A 6 4.09 -0.39 -3.74
CA VAL A 6 4.23 -1.72 -3.16
C VAL A 6 3.27 -2.64 -3.88
N ILE A 7 3.82 -3.69 -4.49
CA ILE A 7 3.04 -4.71 -5.19
C ILE A 7 3.13 -5.96 -4.34
N GLY A 8 2.01 -6.37 -3.76
CA GLY A 8 1.96 -7.51 -2.87
C GLY A 8 1.13 -8.65 -3.42
N GLU A 9 1.57 -9.88 -3.20
CA GLU A 9 0.81 -11.08 -3.51
C GLU A 9 0.35 -11.73 -2.22
N PHE A 10 -0.93 -12.09 -2.15
CA PHE A 10 -1.47 -12.74 -0.96
C PHE A 10 -1.03 -14.19 -0.91
N ALA A 11 -0.69 -14.65 0.31
CA ALA A 11 -0.47 -16.06 0.56
C ALA A 11 -1.79 -16.82 0.42
N ASP A 12 -1.69 -18.13 0.20
CA ASP A 12 -2.86 -18.97 0.00
C ASP A 12 -3.49 -19.36 1.34
N ASP A 13 -3.96 -18.34 2.08
CA ASP A 13 -4.63 -18.50 3.36
C ASP A 13 -5.65 -17.38 3.50
N GLN A 14 -6.80 -17.60 2.90
CA GLN A 14 -7.87 -16.60 2.87
C GLN A 14 -8.39 -16.28 4.28
N ASP A 15 -8.48 -17.27 5.15
CA ASP A 15 -8.97 -17.04 6.51
C ASP A 15 -8.05 -16.11 7.28
N LEU A 16 -6.75 -16.31 7.17
CA LEU A 16 -5.76 -15.44 7.81
C LEU A 16 -5.89 -14.01 7.27
N ARG A 17 -6.01 -13.87 5.96
CA ARG A 17 -6.16 -12.55 5.33
C ARG A 17 -7.40 -11.84 5.85
N LEU A 18 -8.53 -12.53 5.89
CA LEU A 18 -9.78 -11.92 6.33
C LEU A 18 -9.74 -11.55 7.82
N ARG A 19 -9.09 -12.36 8.65
CA ARG A 19 -8.94 -12.04 10.08
C ARG A 19 -8.03 -10.83 10.30
N THR A 20 -7.00 -10.69 9.48
CA THR A 20 -6.00 -9.62 9.62
C THR A 20 -6.46 -8.31 8.98
N ARG A 21 -7.41 -8.38 8.03
CA ARG A 21 -7.82 -7.24 7.23
C ARG A 21 -8.24 -6.01 8.04
N PRO A 22 -9.05 -6.13 9.11
CA PRO A 22 -9.44 -4.92 9.85
C PRO A 22 -8.24 -4.17 10.42
N THR A 23 -7.27 -4.88 10.99
CA THR A 23 -6.07 -4.27 11.56
C THR A 23 -5.20 -3.65 10.48
N HIS A 24 -5.07 -4.34 9.33
CA HIS A 24 -4.36 -3.80 8.18
C HIS A 24 -4.99 -2.49 7.69
N ARG A 25 -6.32 -2.47 7.54
CA ARG A 25 -7.02 -1.27 7.08
C ARG A 25 -6.90 -0.12 8.05
N GLU A 26 -6.93 -0.40 9.35
CA GLU A 26 -6.75 0.60 10.38
C GLU A 26 -5.35 1.21 10.30
N TYR A 27 -4.33 0.38 10.11
CA TYR A 27 -2.97 0.85 9.95
C TYR A 27 -2.84 1.74 8.72
N LEU A 28 -3.36 1.31 7.56
CA LEU A 28 -3.30 2.11 6.34
C LEU A 28 -4.05 3.43 6.48
N ARG A 29 -5.20 3.42 7.19
CA ARG A 29 -5.96 4.64 7.40
C ARG A 29 -5.14 5.64 8.23
N SER A 30 -4.39 5.16 9.24
CA SER A 30 -3.56 6.05 10.05
C SER A 30 -2.46 6.70 9.20
N LEU A 31 -1.88 5.97 8.25
CA LEU A 31 -0.89 6.51 7.33
C LEU A 31 -1.52 7.48 6.32
N PHE A 32 -2.70 7.14 5.84
CA PHE A 32 -3.43 8.02 4.93
C PHE A 32 -3.74 9.36 5.59
N ASP A 33 -4.16 9.33 6.85
CA ASP A 33 -4.55 10.53 7.58
C ASP A 33 -3.39 11.50 7.78
N VAL A 34 -2.15 11.01 7.79
CA VAL A 34 -0.95 11.85 7.90
C VAL A 34 -0.25 12.07 6.56
N GLY A 35 -0.91 11.71 5.46
CA GLY A 35 -0.42 12.03 4.11
C GLY A 35 0.65 11.10 3.57
N LYS A 36 0.83 9.92 4.15
CA LYS A 36 1.87 8.99 3.72
C LYS A 36 1.39 7.93 2.72
N ILE A 37 0.11 7.91 2.41
CA ILE A 37 -0.46 7.04 1.39
C ILE A 37 -1.19 7.89 0.37
N ALA A 38 -0.84 7.70 -0.91
CA ALA A 38 -1.55 8.34 -2.00
C ALA A 38 -2.81 7.56 -2.38
N MET A 39 -2.69 6.24 -2.45
CA MET A 39 -3.82 5.36 -2.76
C MET A 39 -3.44 3.92 -2.43
N SER A 40 -4.44 3.06 -2.22
CA SER A 40 -4.20 1.65 -1.96
C SER A 40 -5.47 0.86 -2.20
N GLY A 41 -5.33 -0.43 -2.48
CA GLY A 41 -6.46 -1.33 -2.63
C GLY A 41 -6.02 -2.69 -3.16
N PRO A 42 -6.89 -3.69 -3.02
CA PRO A 42 -6.63 -5.02 -3.58
C PRO A 42 -6.90 -5.03 -5.08
N TRP A 43 -6.29 -6.03 -5.76
CA TRP A 43 -6.70 -6.31 -7.14
C TRP A 43 -8.16 -6.80 -7.14
N GLU A 44 -8.85 -6.59 -8.24
CA GLU A 44 -10.24 -7.00 -8.35
C GLU A 44 -10.40 -8.51 -8.18
N ASP A 45 -9.42 -9.30 -8.58
CA ASP A 45 -9.45 -10.76 -8.41
C ASP A 45 -8.98 -11.23 -7.04
N GLU A 46 -8.64 -10.29 -6.14
CA GLU A 46 -8.23 -10.55 -4.76
C GLU A 46 -6.99 -11.44 -4.61
N THR A 47 -6.10 -11.41 -5.61
CA THR A 47 -4.84 -12.16 -5.53
C THR A 47 -3.72 -11.39 -4.88
N GLY A 48 -3.89 -10.08 -4.72
CA GLY A 48 -2.86 -9.22 -4.15
C GLY A 48 -3.34 -7.80 -4.02
N MET A 49 -2.40 -6.89 -3.83
CA MET A 49 -2.73 -5.49 -3.55
C MET A 49 -1.67 -4.55 -4.08
N LEU A 50 -2.06 -3.28 -4.22
CA LEU A 50 -1.15 -2.18 -4.51
C LEU A 50 -1.29 -1.14 -3.41
N ILE A 51 -0.16 -0.69 -2.86
CA ILE A 51 -0.12 0.47 -1.97
C ILE A 51 0.85 1.45 -2.59
N VAL A 52 0.46 2.71 -2.70
CA VAL A 52 1.37 3.77 -3.14
C VAL A 52 1.65 4.67 -1.95
N TYR A 53 2.86 4.56 -1.41
CA TYR A 53 3.34 5.42 -0.33
C TYR A 53 3.83 6.74 -0.91
N ASP A 54 3.58 7.83 -0.20
CA ASP A 54 4.11 9.17 -0.49
C ASP A 54 5.04 9.53 0.66
N VAL A 55 6.32 9.20 0.51
CA VAL A 55 7.29 9.27 1.61
C VAL A 55 8.62 9.80 1.10
N ALA A 56 9.57 10.01 2.03
CA ALA A 56 10.82 10.67 1.72
C ALA A 56 11.77 9.83 0.87
N ASP A 57 11.84 8.51 1.14
CA ASP A 57 12.81 7.64 0.47
C ASP A 57 12.40 6.17 0.60
N MET A 58 13.18 5.31 -0.05
CA MET A 58 12.94 3.87 -0.04
C MET A 58 13.00 3.30 1.37
N ALA A 59 13.90 3.79 2.21
CA ALA A 59 14.04 3.28 3.57
C ALA A 59 12.77 3.51 4.37
N GLU A 60 12.13 4.66 4.22
CA GLU A 60 10.86 4.93 4.89
C GLU A 60 9.76 4.01 4.35
N ALA A 61 9.70 3.81 3.03
CA ALA A 61 8.71 2.91 2.43
C ALA A 61 8.88 1.49 2.96
N GLU A 62 10.12 1.01 3.03
CA GLU A 62 10.41 -0.32 3.57
C GLU A 62 10.02 -0.44 5.04
N HIS A 63 10.29 0.60 5.82
CA HIS A 63 9.92 0.62 7.23
C HIS A 63 8.39 0.52 7.41
N LEU A 64 7.64 1.31 6.64
CA LEU A 64 6.17 1.30 6.73
C LEU A 64 5.59 -0.05 6.33
N LEU A 65 6.15 -0.67 5.28
CA LEU A 65 5.69 -1.99 4.88
C LEU A 65 5.97 -3.04 5.96
N ALA A 66 7.13 -2.95 6.61
CA ALA A 66 7.50 -3.89 7.68
C ALA A 66 6.53 -3.79 8.86
N GLN A 67 5.91 -2.64 9.08
CA GLN A 67 4.95 -2.42 10.16
C GLN A 67 3.53 -2.82 9.79
N ASP A 68 3.27 -3.11 8.52
CA ASP A 68 1.93 -3.47 8.06
C ASP A 68 1.53 -4.84 8.61
N PRO A 69 0.37 -4.94 9.28
CA PRO A 69 -0.10 -6.24 9.77
C PRO A 69 -0.17 -7.34 8.71
N TYR A 70 -0.43 -7.00 7.45
CA TYR A 70 -0.41 -7.99 6.37
C TYR A 70 0.99 -8.58 6.19
N ARG A 71 2.04 -7.78 6.44
CA ARG A 71 3.41 -8.27 6.33
C ARG A 71 3.78 -9.11 7.55
N SER A 72 3.54 -8.59 8.74
CA SER A 72 3.95 -9.26 9.98
C SER A 72 3.16 -10.54 10.24
N ALA A 73 1.90 -10.60 9.81
CA ALA A 73 1.07 -11.79 10.03
C ALA A 73 1.24 -12.86 8.94
N GLY A 74 2.04 -12.59 7.90
CA GLY A 74 2.26 -13.56 6.84
C GLY A 74 1.16 -13.62 5.79
N VAL A 75 0.33 -12.57 5.69
CA VAL A 75 -0.71 -12.50 4.66
C VAL A 75 -0.09 -12.32 3.28
N LEU A 76 1.06 -11.62 3.20
CA LEU A 76 1.76 -11.41 1.95
C LEU A 76 2.79 -12.51 1.73
N ALA A 77 2.64 -13.25 0.63
CA ALA A 77 3.64 -14.23 0.21
C ALA A 77 4.86 -13.52 -0.37
N ASN A 78 4.60 -12.45 -1.12
CA ASN A 78 5.63 -11.62 -1.75
C ASN A 78 5.22 -10.16 -1.67
N ALA A 79 6.22 -9.29 -1.58
CA ALA A 79 5.99 -7.86 -1.73
C ALA A 79 7.25 -7.23 -2.31
N THR A 80 7.07 -6.38 -3.32
CA THR A 80 8.16 -5.61 -3.91
C THR A 80 7.80 -4.14 -3.82
N ILE A 81 8.82 -3.29 -3.67
CA ILE A 81 8.66 -1.85 -3.61
C ILE A 81 9.47 -1.25 -4.75
N LYS A 82 8.83 -0.37 -5.53
CA LYS A 82 9.53 0.37 -6.58
C LYS A 82 9.23 1.84 -6.46
N GLU A 83 10.23 2.67 -6.59
CA GLU A 83 10.00 4.10 -6.72
C GLU A 83 9.29 4.35 -8.04
N TRP A 84 8.22 5.14 -8.01
CA TRP A 84 7.36 5.34 -9.17
C TRP A 84 7.34 6.81 -9.55
N ARG A 85 7.79 7.09 -10.76
CA ARG A 85 7.74 8.45 -11.31
C ARG A 85 6.49 8.56 -12.17
N VAL A 86 5.48 9.27 -11.64
CA VAL A 86 4.24 9.51 -12.37
C VAL A 86 4.51 10.56 -13.45
N VAL A 87 4.19 10.23 -14.69
CA VAL A 87 4.40 11.13 -15.83
C VAL A 87 3.10 11.80 -16.23
N LEU A 88 1.99 11.04 -16.22
CA LEU A 88 0.68 11.58 -16.55
C LEU A 88 -0.27 11.27 -15.41
N ARG A 89 -1.02 12.26 -15.00
CA ARG A 89 -1.96 12.15 -13.90
C ARG A 89 -3.21 12.94 -14.22
N ALA A 90 -4.37 12.30 -14.15
CA ALA A 90 -5.62 13.00 -14.37
C ALA A 90 -5.83 14.05 -13.29
N PRO A 91 -6.32 15.23 -13.64
CA PRO A 91 -6.66 16.22 -12.62
C PRO A 91 -7.84 15.72 -11.80
N TRP A 92 -7.79 16.02 -10.53
CA TRP A 92 -8.87 15.57 -9.64
C TRP A 92 -9.95 16.63 -9.52
N SER A 93 -9.63 17.83 -9.95
CA SER A 93 -10.55 18.95 -9.75
C SER A 93 -10.38 19.95 -10.85
N ASN A 94 -10.03 19.95 -10.56
CA ASN A 94 -9.56 20.75 -10.88
C ASN A 94 -9.01 21.66 -10.99
N ASP A 95 -8.83 21.71 -11.07
CA ASP A 95 -8.11 22.41 -10.96
C ASP A 95 -7.55 23.03 -11.51
N ASN A 96 -7.94 22.83 -11.69
CA ASN A 96 -7.37 23.23 -12.13
C ASN A 96 -7.23 23.88 -12.65
N GLN A 97 -7.56 23.81 -12.74
CA GLN A 97 -7.28 24.15 -13.08
C GLN A 97 -7.00 24.67 -13.18
#